data_02c7fce17b13b90a3010e846278a4d14
#
_entry.id   02c7fce17b13b90a3010e846278a4d14
#
_cell.length_a   1.000
_cell.length_b   1.000
_cell.length_c   1.000
_cell.angle_alpha   90.00
_cell.angle_beta   90.00
_cell.angle_gamma   90.00
#
_symmetry.space_group_name_H-M   'P 1'
#
loop_
_entity.id
_entity.type
_entity.pdbx_description
1 polymer ?
#
loop_
_entity_poly.entity_id
_entity_poly.type
_entity_poly.pdbx_seq_one_letter_code
_entity_poly.pdbx_strand_id
1 'polypeptide(L)'
;MKKRHIYLTVFATVFSLIVSSFTAKAANPPRKILSGWIPYYSMKTSLPSAMSNADLISQVSPFWYTLKNKNTITDLYTPANPSFPMAGPLSQLQSAGYKIIPTITDGTNVNLTTGKPTPLILSNLLADPASRASIVSTIINLVMSNKFDGIDLDFEDFAYVDPISSWPTTQVRWVQFIQELSTALHAQGKLLSITTPPSFDPATGKKGYYQYAWPQVASMIDQLHIMAYDFSTTSPGPIGPLDWATRAITYAVSVIPASKVYVGIPGYGRDWVTSVSGVCPTLPVNYEKTVAKGVSAVFAMHDATTLAAAYGATPTFNPQYAESTFTYQKTYNGTAANGSLTSCTASRTVWYQDQQSFTLRANLINTYRLAGISEWTFGMEDPLAFTAIRNVAVSIAPDQVVASLNNDATLSTTGITLGTPTSITGTFTLPDKTPIAGAPAHLQVLGVNGAWTNIFDGATAADGTFTVPVLWGSNVTARMIIDGTWTRLEGDTTPLVVKVARVIAWSPPASIKAGLTYTVAGQVQPKAAGVTVNLGIVSSTKSSIAPMTTTTDANGNFSFTLNNATPGFYTYQVSTPEDASYILSNSPFVTVVTR
;
A
#
# COMPACT_ATOMS: atom_id res chain seq x y z
N MET A 1 86.53 17.03 40.44
CA MET A 1 85.59 17.14 39.33
C MET A 1 85.02 15.75 39.08
N LYS A 2 83.82 15.44 39.61
CA LYS A 2 83.15 14.15 39.43
C LYS A 2 81.87 14.42 38.66
N LYS A 3 81.76 13.91 37.41
CA LYS A 3 80.58 13.92 36.60
C LYS A 3 79.58 12.88 37.11
N ARG A 4 78.36 13.32 37.52
CA ARG A 4 77.26 12.43 37.85
C ARG A 4 76.40 12.27 36.56
N HIS A 5 76.22 11.01 36.14
CA HIS A 5 75.28 10.63 35.10
C HIS A 5 73.95 10.40 35.78
N ILE A 6 72.94 11.13 35.32
CA ILE A 6 71.56 10.92 35.70
C ILE A 6 70.91 10.04 34.62
N TYR A 7 70.48 8.83 35.00
CA TYR A 7 69.69 7.95 34.16
C TYR A 7 68.21 8.37 34.28
N LEU A 8 67.64 8.81 33.18
CA LEU A 8 66.20 9.10 33.07
C LEU A 8 65.46 7.83 32.60
N THR A 9 64.75 7.18 33.54
CA THR A 9 63.93 6.00 33.22
C THR A 9 62.59 6.52 32.72
N VAL A 10 62.32 6.33 31.41
CA VAL A 10 61.03 6.64 30.81
C VAL A 10 60.13 5.42 31.00
N PHE A 11 59.08 5.57 31.83
CA PHE A 11 57.97 4.63 31.93
C PHE A 11 57.02 4.89 30.77
N ALA A 12 57.01 4.01 29.77
CA ALA A 12 55.99 4.00 28.71
C ALA A 12 54.76 3.27 29.23
N THR A 13 53.73 4.03 29.63
CA THR A 13 52.40 3.48 29.94
C THR A 13 51.67 3.25 28.63
N VAL A 14 51.55 1.98 28.23
CA VAL A 14 50.74 1.59 27.09
C VAL A 14 49.27 1.66 27.53
N PHE A 15 48.57 2.71 27.14
CA PHE A 15 47.13 2.82 27.28
C PHE A 15 46.50 2.02 26.11
N SER A 16 46.07 0.78 26.36
CA SER A 16 45.24 0.02 25.41
C SER A 16 43.86 0.65 25.36
N LEU A 17 43.61 1.50 24.35
CA LEU A 17 42.28 1.92 23.97
C LEU A 17 41.54 0.69 23.43
N ILE A 18 40.67 0.11 24.26
CA ILE A 18 39.64 -0.80 23.80
C ILE A 18 38.64 0.08 23.04
N VAL A 19 38.82 0.21 21.73
CA VAL A 19 37.78 0.74 20.82
C VAL A 19 36.72 -0.35 20.73
N SER A 20 35.72 -0.27 21.61
CA SER A 20 34.48 -0.98 21.39
C SER A 20 33.88 -0.42 20.09
N SER A 21 34.03 -1.15 19.02
CA SER A 21 33.30 -0.88 17.79
C SER A 21 31.79 -1.10 18.08
N PHE A 22 31.12 -0.04 18.53
CA PHE A 22 29.70 0.02 18.44
C PHE A 22 29.37 -0.01 16.92
N THR A 23 29.08 -1.18 16.41
CA THR A 23 28.38 -1.25 15.13
C THR A 23 27.07 -0.51 15.33
N ALA A 24 26.98 0.71 14.82
CA ALA A 24 25.73 1.43 14.79
C ALA A 24 24.71 0.50 14.11
N LYS A 25 23.67 0.09 14.85
CA LYS A 25 22.55 -0.66 14.28
C LYS A 25 22.05 0.18 13.10
N ALA A 26 22.01 -0.39 11.90
CA ALA A 26 21.44 0.31 10.76
C ALA A 26 20.02 0.75 11.16
N ALA A 27 19.75 2.04 11.06
CA ALA A 27 18.45 2.57 11.41
C ALA A 27 17.39 1.91 10.52
N ASN A 28 16.29 1.47 11.12
CA ASN A 28 15.15 0.98 10.34
C ASN A 28 14.71 2.07 9.35
N PRO A 29 14.28 1.71 8.12
CA PRO A 29 13.73 2.69 7.20
C PRO A 29 12.50 3.36 7.84
N PRO A 30 12.25 4.65 7.57
CA PRO A 30 11.12 5.35 8.14
C PRO A 30 9.81 4.64 7.79
N ARG A 31 8.84 4.69 8.70
CA ARG A 31 7.49 4.22 8.39
C ARG A 31 6.89 5.11 7.30
N LYS A 32 6.33 4.53 6.26
CA LYS A 32 5.62 5.29 5.23
C LYS A 32 4.26 5.74 5.78
N ILE A 33 4.20 6.98 6.26
CA ILE A 33 3.04 7.57 6.94
C ILE A 33 2.39 8.71 6.17
N LEU A 34 2.89 9.01 4.99
CA LEU A 34 2.42 10.12 4.19
C LEU A 34 1.68 9.62 2.95
N SER A 35 0.58 10.26 2.66
CA SER A 35 -0.19 10.23 1.43
C SER A 35 -0.45 11.67 1.01
N GLY A 36 -0.93 11.90 -0.20
CA GLY A 36 -1.34 13.26 -0.59
C GLY A 36 -1.74 13.36 -2.05
N TRP A 37 -2.26 14.55 -2.37
CA TRP A 37 -2.82 14.84 -3.67
C TRP A 37 -1.81 15.48 -4.60
N ILE A 38 -1.90 15.07 -5.88
CA ILE A 38 -1.14 15.64 -7.01
C ILE A 38 -2.17 16.24 -7.98
N PRO A 39 -2.54 17.54 -7.79
CA PRO A 39 -3.53 18.17 -8.65
C PRO A 39 -3.02 18.39 -10.08
N TYR A 40 -3.93 18.26 -11.04
CA TYR A 40 -3.64 18.46 -12.46
C TYR A 40 -3.07 19.84 -12.78
N TYR A 41 -3.41 20.87 -11.99
CA TYR A 41 -2.98 22.25 -12.20
C TYR A 41 -1.65 22.60 -11.51
N SER A 42 -1.10 21.75 -10.65
CA SER A 42 0.14 21.99 -9.89
C SER A 42 1.24 20.97 -10.16
N MET A 43 1.18 20.26 -11.29
CA MET A 43 2.11 19.18 -11.65
C MET A 43 3.59 19.54 -11.55
N LYS A 44 3.93 20.81 -11.83
CA LYS A 44 5.34 21.29 -11.80
C LYS A 44 5.93 21.35 -10.40
N THR A 45 5.11 21.42 -9.37
CA THR A 45 5.53 21.47 -7.95
C THR A 45 5.17 20.18 -7.22
N SER A 46 3.94 19.68 -7.38
CA SER A 46 3.44 18.54 -6.63
C SER A 46 4.10 17.20 -6.99
N LEU A 47 4.36 16.95 -8.28
CA LEU A 47 5.04 15.72 -8.70
C LEU A 47 6.49 15.65 -8.21
N PRO A 48 7.36 16.67 -8.40
CA PRO A 48 8.71 16.65 -7.84
C PRO A 48 8.74 16.53 -6.31
N SER A 49 7.82 17.21 -5.59
CA SER A 49 7.70 17.08 -4.13
C SER A 49 7.41 15.64 -3.71
N ALA A 50 6.42 15.00 -4.33
CA ALA A 50 6.11 13.59 -4.09
C ALA A 50 7.32 12.68 -4.39
N MET A 51 7.96 12.85 -5.54
CA MET A 51 9.09 12.00 -5.96
C MET A 51 10.31 12.13 -5.03
N SER A 52 10.55 13.32 -4.47
CA SER A 52 11.69 13.57 -3.57
C SER A 52 11.50 12.98 -2.16
N ASN A 53 10.30 12.53 -1.81
CA ASN A 53 9.95 12.04 -0.48
C ASN A 53 9.38 10.61 -0.50
N ALA A 54 9.87 9.78 -1.43
CA ALA A 54 9.41 8.40 -1.62
C ALA A 54 9.63 7.49 -0.39
N ASP A 55 10.56 7.85 0.49
CA ASP A 55 10.80 7.16 1.76
C ASP A 55 9.65 7.31 2.75
N LEU A 56 8.85 8.38 2.65
CA LEU A 56 7.73 8.69 3.54
C LEU A 56 6.38 8.31 2.95
N ILE A 57 6.26 8.29 1.62
CA ILE A 57 4.99 8.18 0.92
C ILE A 57 4.66 6.72 0.61
N SER A 58 3.47 6.28 0.98
CA SER A 58 2.93 4.94 0.67
C SER A 58 2.07 4.93 -0.59
N GLN A 59 1.35 6.02 -0.83
CA GLN A 59 0.41 6.18 -1.93
C GLN A 59 0.25 7.64 -2.32
N VAL A 60 -0.25 7.86 -3.52
CA VAL A 60 -0.59 9.18 -4.05
C VAL A 60 -1.98 9.17 -4.66
N SER A 61 -2.66 10.33 -4.56
CA SER A 61 -3.98 10.54 -5.12
C SER A 61 -3.92 11.60 -6.22
N PRO A 62 -3.71 11.20 -7.50
CA PRO A 62 -3.83 12.12 -8.63
C PRO A 62 -5.22 12.75 -8.66
N PHE A 63 -5.30 14.08 -8.46
CA PHE A 63 -6.54 14.84 -8.45
C PHE A 63 -6.85 15.28 -9.88
N TRP A 64 -7.21 14.31 -10.73
CA TRP A 64 -7.24 14.46 -12.19
C TRP A 64 -8.60 14.19 -12.82
N TYR A 65 -9.61 13.76 -12.05
CA TYR A 65 -10.88 13.32 -12.59
C TYR A 65 -12.07 13.97 -11.91
N THR A 66 -13.16 14.14 -12.65
CA THR A 66 -14.44 14.58 -12.11
C THR A 66 -15.59 13.81 -12.73
N LEU A 67 -16.57 13.42 -11.89
CA LEU A 67 -17.79 12.77 -12.34
C LEU A 67 -18.72 13.81 -12.98
N LYS A 68 -18.88 13.77 -14.31
CA LYS A 68 -19.71 14.72 -15.04
C LYS A 68 -21.19 14.34 -15.08
N ASN A 69 -21.45 13.06 -15.17
CA ASN A 69 -22.77 12.45 -15.13
C ASN A 69 -22.62 10.93 -14.90
N LYS A 70 -23.73 10.19 -14.82
CA LYS A 70 -23.70 8.75 -14.52
C LYS A 70 -22.87 7.89 -15.49
N ASN A 71 -22.57 8.37 -16.69
CA ASN A 71 -21.86 7.63 -17.73
C ASN A 71 -20.50 8.23 -18.08
N THR A 72 -20.12 9.36 -17.45
CA THR A 72 -18.94 10.12 -17.89
C THR A 72 -18.13 10.61 -16.69
N ILE A 73 -16.89 10.18 -16.64
CA ILE A 73 -15.83 10.77 -15.83
C ILE A 73 -14.95 11.58 -16.77
N THR A 74 -14.78 12.87 -16.48
CA THR A 74 -13.97 13.78 -17.28
C THR A 74 -12.54 13.76 -16.78
N ASP A 75 -11.59 13.64 -17.71
CA ASP A 75 -10.18 13.85 -17.51
C ASP A 75 -9.87 15.37 -17.46
N LEU A 76 -9.42 15.85 -16.31
CA LEU A 76 -9.01 17.22 -16.09
C LEU A 76 -7.52 17.43 -16.37
N TYR A 77 -6.73 16.35 -16.36
CA TYR A 77 -5.28 16.40 -16.52
C TYR A 77 -4.85 16.74 -17.94
N THR A 78 -5.35 16.00 -18.91
CA THR A 78 -4.91 16.11 -20.31
C THR A 78 -5.11 17.51 -20.90
N PRO A 79 -6.27 18.17 -20.72
CA PRO A 79 -6.47 19.54 -21.19
C PRO A 79 -5.57 20.56 -20.49
N ALA A 80 -5.27 20.36 -19.21
CA ALA A 80 -4.42 21.26 -18.43
C ALA A 80 -2.93 21.09 -18.72
N ASN A 81 -2.50 19.93 -19.21
CA ASN A 81 -1.10 19.57 -19.42
C ASN A 81 -0.83 19.04 -20.84
N PRO A 82 -1.16 19.81 -21.90
CA PRO A 82 -1.09 19.32 -23.28
C PRO A 82 0.34 18.94 -23.73
N SER A 83 1.36 19.51 -23.12
CA SER A 83 2.78 19.23 -23.40
C SER A 83 3.40 18.15 -22.50
N PHE A 84 2.63 17.57 -21.60
CA PHE A 84 3.11 16.59 -20.62
C PHE A 84 2.12 15.41 -20.52
N PRO A 85 2.19 14.43 -21.44
CA PRO A 85 1.24 13.32 -21.49
C PRO A 85 1.16 12.53 -20.17
N MET A 86 -0.03 12.15 -19.75
CA MET A 86 -0.34 11.49 -18.47
C MET A 86 0.52 10.23 -18.23
N ALA A 87 0.88 9.50 -19.26
CA ALA A 87 1.70 8.29 -19.16
C ALA A 87 3.08 8.55 -18.49
N GLY A 88 3.65 9.75 -18.70
CA GLY A 88 4.94 10.13 -18.10
C GLY A 88 4.88 10.18 -16.57
N PRO A 89 4.03 11.02 -15.97
CA PRO A 89 3.82 11.07 -14.52
C PRO A 89 3.42 9.73 -13.93
N LEU A 90 2.50 9.00 -14.56
CA LEU A 90 2.08 7.68 -14.06
C LEU A 90 3.26 6.69 -13.99
N SER A 91 4.11 6.66 -15.03
CA SER A 91 5.31 5.82 -15.02
C SER A 91 6.28 6.20 -13.91
N GLN A 92 6.47 7.51 -13.64
CA GLN A 92 7.32 7.96 -12.54
C GLN A 92 6.78 7.51 -11.17
N LEU A 93 5.49 7.71 -10.92
CA LEU A 93 4.82 7.30 -9.68
C LEU A 93 4.87 5.79 -9.47
N GLN A 94 4.64 4.99 -10.53
CA GLN A 94 4.76 3.53 -10.49
C GLN A 94 6.19 3.08 -10.19
N SER A 95 7.19 3.73 -10.80
CA SER A 95 8.61 3.42 -10.58
C SER A 95 9.08 3.75 -9.16
N ALA A 96 8.45 4.72 -8.50
CA ALA A 96 8.67 5.03 -7.09
C ALA A 96 8.02 4.02 -6.13
N GLY A 97 7.25 3.07 -6.66
CA GLY A 97 6.56 2.03 -5.87
C GLY A 97 5.34 2.56 -5.11
N TYR A 98 4.74 3.66 -5.55
CA TYR A 98 3.51 4.17 -4.94
C TYR A 98 2.29 3.37 -5.36
N LYS A 99 1.34 3.20 -4.44
CA LYS A 99 -0.04 2.90 -4.82
C LYS A 99 -0.64 4.15 -5.44
N ILE A 100 -1.28 4.00 -6.60
CA ILE A 100 -1.91 5.10 -7.33
C ILE A 100 -3.42 4.96 -7.18
N ILE A 101 -4.01 5.85 -6.38
CA ILE A 101 -5.44 5.87 -6.04
C ILE A 101 -5.99 7.25 -6.45
N PRO A 102 -6.32 7.45 -7.74
CA PRO A 102 -6.77 8.76 -8.22
C PRO A 102 -8.05 9.21 -7.55
N THR A 103 -8.18 10.52 -7.38
CA THR A 103 -9.39 11.14 -6.84
C THR A 103 -10.36 11.52 -7.97
N ILE A 104 -11.63 11.21 -7.75
CA ILE A 104 -12.77 11.67 -8.55
C ILE A 104 -13.57 12.66 -7.70
N THR A 105 -13.74 13.88 -8.20
CA THR A 105 -14.65 14.88 -7.61
C THR A 105 -16.05 14.80 -8.19
N ASP A 106 -17.04 15.43 -7.54
CA ASP A 106 -18.41 15.54 -8.04
C ASP A 106 -18.61 16.81 -8.88
N GLY A 107 -18.48 16.66 -10.18
CA GLY A 107 -18.74 17.74 -11.14
C GLY A 107 -20.13 17.67 -11.79
N THR A 108 -21.08 16.98 -11.16
CA THR A 108 -22.42 16.75 -11.72
C THR A 108 -23.35 17.96 -11.63
N ASN A 109 -23.07 18.85 -10.68
CA ASN A 109 -23.96 19.95 -10.26
C ASN A 109 -23.79 21.25 -11.03
N VAL A 110 -22.75 21.38 -11.87
CA VAL A 110 -22.46 22.65 -12.55
C VAL A 110 -23.56 22.97 -13.57
N ASN A 111 -24.37 23.99 -13.27
CA ASN A 111 -25.29 24.57 -14.24
C ASN A 111 -24.49 25.34 -15.29
N LEU A 112 -24.44 24.80 -16.50
CA LEU A 112 -23.64 25.38 -17.61
C LEU A 112 -24.09 26.77 -18.02
N THR A 113 -25.35 27.16 -17.72
CA THR A 113 -25.89 28.48 -18.05
C THR A 113 -25.52 29.54 -17.02
N THR A 114 -25.53 29.18 -15.74
CA THR A 114 -25.34 30.14 -14.63
C THR A 114 -23.96 30.05 -14.00
N GLY A 115 -23.21 28.97 -14.24
CA GLY A 115 -21.95 28.65 -13.56
C GLY A 115 -22.11 28.35 -12.06
N LYS A 116 -23.34 28.29 -11.55
CA LYS A 116 -23.63 28.04 -10.14
C LYS A 116 -23.95 26.57 -9.91
N PRO A 117 -23.56 26.01 -8.75
CA PRO A 117 -23.92 24.65 -8.42
C PRO A 117 -25.44 24.50 -8.24
N THR A 118 -25.98 23.37 -8.69
CA THR A 118 -27.39 22.99 -8.49
C THR A 118 -27.46 21.91 -7.42
N PRO A 119 -28.18 22.12 -6.31
CA PRO A 119 -28.29 21.14 -5.25
C PRO A 119 -28.94 19.83 -5.69
N LEU A 120 -28.62 18.74 -4.96
CA LEU A 120 -29.26 17.42 -5.04
C LEU A 120 -29.05 16.65 -6.34
N ILE A 121 -28.25 17.13 -7.30
CA ILE A 121 -28.04 16.43 -8.57
C ILE A 121 -27.42 15.05 -8.30
N LEU A 122 -26.26 15.00 -7.62
CA LEU A 122 -25.59 13.75 -7.33
C LEU A 122 -26.44 12.86 -6.40
N SER A 123 -27.00 13.44 -5.32
CA SER A 123 -27.86 12.70 -4.40
C SER A 123 -29.05 12.03 -5.13
N ASN A 124 -29.65 12.70 -6.13
CA ASN A 124 -30.74 12.13 -6.92
C ASN A 124 -30.26 11.07 -7.92
N LEU A 125 -29.07 11.21 -8.51
CA LEU A 125 -28.47 10.15 -9.31
C LEU A 125 -28.25 8.88 -8.48
N LEU A 126 -27.80 9.03 -7.24
CA LEU A 126 -27.59 7.89 -6.32
C LEU A 126 -28.92 7.30 -5.78
N ALA A 127 -30.05 7.96 -5.92
CA ALA A 127 -31.35 7.40 -5.59
C ALA A 127 -31.80 6.30 -6.57
N ASP A 128 -31.43 6.43 -7.84
CA ASP A 128 -31.80 5.50 -8.90
C ASP A 128 -30.82 4.34 -9.03
N PRO A 129 -31.25 3.06 -8.82
CA PRO A 129 -30.37 1.91 -8.93
C PRO A 129 -29.65 1.78 -10.28
N ALA A 130 -30.33 2.11 -11.39
CA ALA A 130 -29.72 2.03 -12.72
C ALA A 130 -28.63 3.09 -12.90
N SER A 131 -28.81 4.29 -12.34
CA SER A 131 -27.79 5.34 -12.34
C SER A 131 -26.61 4.97 -11.47
N ARG A 132 -26.82 4.38 -10.27
CA ARG A 132 -25.72 3.87 -9.44
C ARG A 132 -24.91 2.79 -10.15
N ALA A 133 -25.57 1.80 -10.76
CA ALA A 133 -24.90 0.74 -11.52
C ALA A 133 -24.06 1.32 -12.67
N SER A 134 -24.57 2.35 -13.35
CA SER A 134 -23.83 3.03 -14.43
C SER A 134 -22.60 3.76 -13.92
N ILE A 135 -22.71 4.50 -12.80
CA ILE A 135 -21.58 5.19 -12.17
C ILE A 135 -20.52 4.17 -11.71
N VAL A 136 -20.93 3.08 -11.03
CA VAL A 136 -20.03 2.00 -10.62
C VAL A 136 -19.27 1.42 -11.81
N SER A 137 -19.99 1.06 -12.89
CA SER A 137 -19.35 0.54 -14.11
C SER A 137 -18.35 1.52 -14.72
N THR A 138 -18.69 2.83 -14.74
CA THR A 138 -17.82 3.87 -15.28
C THR A 138 -16.53 4.02 -14.43
N ILE A 139 -16.65 3.96 -13.11
CA ILE A 139 -15.49 4.00 -12.20
C ILE A 139 -14.61 2.76 -12.36
N ILE A 140 -15.22 1.56 -12.40
CA ILE A 140 -14.46 0.31 -12.60
C ILE A 140 -13.68 0.35 -13.91
N ASN A 141 -14.31 0.80 -15.01
CA ASN A 141 -13.65 0.93 -16.30
C ASN A 141 -12.45 1.89 -16.24
N LEU A 142 -12.57 3.02 -15.54
CA LEU A 142 -11.45 3.95 -15.34
C LEU A 142 -10.29 3.28 -14.59
N VAL A 143 -10.59 2.62 -13.48
CA VAL A 143 -9.58 1.96 -12.63
C VAL A 143 -8.86 0.85 -13.39
N MET A 144 -9.60 -0.01 -14.08
CA MET A 144 -9.03 -1.17 -14.77
C MET A 144 -8.25 -0.79 -16.02
N SER A 145 -8.76 0.15 -16.82
CA SER A 145 -8.10 0.60 -18.06
C SER A 145 -6.75 1.27 -17.80
N ASN A 146 -6.61 1.98 -16.68
CA ASN A 146 -5.38 2.67 -16.30
C ASN A 146 -4.51 1.88 -15.31
N LYS A 147 -4.93 0.69 -14.91
CA LYS A 147 -4.24 -0.18 -13.95
C LYS A 147 -3.99 0.51 -12.61
N PHE A 148 -4.93 1.36 -12.17
CA PHE A 148 -4.86 2.00 -10.86
C PHE A 148 -5.04 0.97 -9.73
N ASP A 149 -4.51 1.27 -8.53
CA ASP A 149 -4.62 0.40 -7.37
C ASP A 149 -5.98 0.52 -6.66
N GLY A 150 -6.72 1.58 -6.96
CA GLY A 150 -8.02 1.87 -6.41
C GLY A 150 -8.56 3.19 -6.92
N ILE A 151 -9.54 3.71 -6.20
CA ILE A 151 -10.13 5.03 -6.44
C ILE A 151 -10.39 5.74 -5.12
N ASP A 152 -10.28 7.06 -5.11
CA ASP A 152 -10.67 7.95 -4.02
C ASP A 152 -11.87 8.80 -4.45
N LEU A 153 -12.90 8.87 -3.61
CA LEU A 153 -14.09 9.67 -3.86
C LEU A 153 -14.06 10.92 -2.99
N ASP A 154 -13.93 12.07 -3.61
CA ASP A 154 -14.01 13.39 -3.00
C ASP A 154 -15.29 14.11 -3.46
N PHE A 155 -16.44 13.63 -2.95
CA PHE A 155 -17.77 14.14 -3.30
C PHE A 155 -18.23 15.15 -2.25
N GLU A 156 -18.01 16.43 -2.54
CA GLU A 156 -18.23 17.52 -1.60
C GLU A 156 -19.60 18.20 -1.70
N ASP A 157 -20.35 17.98 -2.76
CA ASP A 157 -21.68 18.57 -2.96
C ASP A 157 -22.64 18.27 -1.82
N PHE A 158 -22.56 17.05 -1.26
CA PHE A 158 -23.36 16.66 -0.10
C PHE A 158 -23.13 17.54 1.14
N ALA A 159 -21.94 18.13 1.25
CA ALA A 159 -21.55 18.95 2.40
C ALA A 159 -21.82 20.44 2.16
N TYR A 160 -21.54 20.94 0.95
CA TYR A 160 -21.39 22.37 0.70
C TYR A 160 -22.43 22.94 -0.27
N VAL A 161 -23.12 22.10 -1.03
CA VAL A 161 -24.12 22.50 -2.01
C VAL A 161 -25.51 22.05 -1.61
N ASP A 162 -25.65 20.81 -1.12
CA ASP A 162 -26.94 20.25 -0.74
C ASP A 162 -27.45 20.84 0.60
N PRO A 163 -28.78 21.09 0.74
CA PRO A 163 -29.32 21.58 1.97
C PRO A 163 -29.22 20.53 3.09
N ILE A 164 -28.89 20.95 4.31
CA ILE A 164 -28.74 20.08 5.49
C ILE A 164 -29.99 19.20 5.71
N SER A 165 -31.16 19.68 5.37
CA SER A 165 -32.43 18.92 5.46
C SER A 165 -32.46 17.66 4.57
N SER A 166 -31.62 17.59 3.54
CA SER A 166 -31.50 16.41 2.66
C SER A 166 -30.55 15.33 3.21
N TRP A 167 -29.69 15.66 4.16
CA TRP A 167 -28.64 14.78 4.64
C TRP A 167 -29.10 13.40 5.14
N PRO A 168 -30.23 13.27 5.87
CA PRO A 168 -30.72 11.94 6.26
C PRO A 168 -31.05 11.04 5.05
N THR A 169 -31.56 11.61 3.97
CA THR A 169 -31.85 10.87 2.72
C THR A 169 -30.59 10.59 1.92
N THR A 170 -29.71 11.57 1.79
CA THR A 170 -28.40 11.44 1.11
C THR A 170 -27.55 10.36 1.78
N GLN A 171 -27.55 10.28 3.12
CA GLN A 171 -26.84 9.25 3.87
C GLN A 171 -27.21 7.82 3.42
N VAL A 172 -28.50 7.53 3.28
CA VAL A 172 -28.97 6.20 2.85
C VAL A 172 -28.50 5.89 1.43
N ARG A 173 -28.63 6.85 0.52
CA ARG A 173 -28.20 6.72 -0.88
C ARG A 173 -26.69 6.53 -1.02
N TRP A 174 -25.94 7.28 -0.23
CA TRP A 174 -24.47 7.17 -0.15
C TRP A 174 -24.04 5.78 0.29
N VAL A 175 -24.61 5.24 1.39
CA VAL A 175 -24.29 3.89 1.88
C VAL A 175 -24.57 2.83 0.82
N GLN A 176 -25.69 2.92 0.10
CA GLN A 176 -26.03 1.99 -0.99
C GLN A 176 -24.98 2.06 -2.12
N PHE A 177 -24.59 3.26 -2.52
CA PHE A 177 -23.59 3.45 -3.56
C PHE A 177 -22.21 2.92 -3.15
N ILE A 178 -21.75 3.22 -1.94
CA ILE A 178 -20.50 2.71 -1.41
C ILE A 178 -20.50 1.19 -1.33
N GLN A 179 -21.60 0.56 -0.93
CA GLN A 179 -21.74 -0.90 -0.90
C GLN A 179 -21.57 -1.50 -2.31
N GLU A 180 -22.26 -0.95 -3.29
CA GLU A 180 -22.21 -1.43 -4.68
C GLU A 180 -20.80 -1.24 -5.28
N LEU A 181 -20.20 -0.06 -5.08
CA LEU A 181 -18.86 0.25 -5.59
C LEU A 181 -17.77 -0.57 -4.92
N SER A 182 -17.82 -0.68 -3.59
CA SER A 182 -16.88 -1.50 -2.80
C SER A 182 -16.89 -2.96 -3.28
N THR A 183 -18.08 -3.55 -3.41
CA THR A 183 -18.22 -4.93 -3.90
C THR A 183 -17.59 -5.11 -5.27
N ALA A 184 -17.80 -4.17 -6.19
CA ALA A 184 -17.25 -4.24 -7.54
C ALA A 184 -15.72 -4.05 -7.58
N LEU A 185 -15.18 -3.13 -6.79
CA LEU A 185 -13.73 -2.88 -6.69
C LEU A 185 -13.01 -4.06 -6.04
N HIS A 186 -13.51 -4.55 -4.90
CA HIS A 186 -12.89 -5.66 -4.17
C HIS A 186 -12.91 -6.96 -4.98
N ALA A 187 -13.93 -7.20 -5.81
CA ALA A 187 -13.94 -8.32 -6.75
C ALA A 187 -12.81 -8.28 -7.78
N GLN A 188 -12.21 -7.10 -7.99
CA GLN A 188 -11.05 -6.88 -8.86
C GLN A 188 -9.73 -6.68 -8.08
N GLY A 189 -9.75 -6.86 -6.74
CA GLY A 189 -8.59 -6.61 -5.87
C GLY A 189 -8.18 -5.13 -5.80
N LYS A 190 -9.14 -4.20 -5.99
CA LYS A 190 -8.92 -2.76 -6.00
C LYS A 190 -9.45 -2.08 -4.74
N LEU A 191 -8.79 -1.00 -4.32
CA LEU A 191 -9.10 -0.28 -3.08
C LEU A 191 -10.18 0.79 -3.30
N LEU A 192 -11.00 1.00 -2.27
CA LEU A 192 -11.93 2.12 -2.20
C LEU A 192 -11.51 3.07 -1.06
N SER A 193 -11.14 4.29 -1.43
CA SER A 193 -10.91 5.42 -0.54
C SER A 193 -12.08 6.40 -0.60
N ILE A 194 -12.38 7.04 0.51
CA ILE A 194 -13.28 8.21 0.55
C ILE A 194 -12.58 9.38 1.25
N THR A 195 -12.72 10.56 0.68
CA THR A 195 -12.30 11.83 1.25
C THR A 195 -13.53 12.60 1.70
N THR A 196 -13.56 13.04 2.97
CA THR A 196 -14.75 13.68 3.53
C THR A 196 -14.41 14.82 4.48
N PRO A 197 -15.29 15.83 4.61
CA PRO A 197 -15.22 16.75 5.74
C PRO A 197 -15.38 16.04 7.09
N PRO A 198 -14.94 16.66 8.22
CA PRO A 198 -14.99 16.04 9.52
C PRO A 198 -16.41 15.72 10.00
N SER A 199 -16.58 14.50 10.53
CA SER A 199 -17.74 14.13 11.35
C SER A 199 -17.33 14.01 12.81
N PHE A 200 -18.29 14.11 13.72
CA PHE A 200 -18.06 14.07 15.16
C PHE A 200 -19.06 13.15 15.85
N ASP A 201 -18.72 12.72 17.05
CA ASP A 201 -19.61 11.90 17.88
C ASP A 201 -20.98 12.60 18.05
N PRO A 202 -22.08 11.96 17.61
CA PRO A 202 -23.42 12.51 17.74
C PRO A 202 -23.81 12.83 19.19
N ALA A 203 -23.24 12.15 20.18
CA ALA A 203 -23.48 12.39 21.60
C ALA A 203 -23.01 13.78 22.07
N THR A 204 -22.07 14.40 21.33
CA THR A 204 -21.57 15.75 21.63
C THR A 204 -22.53 16.89 21.19
N GLY A 205 -23.61 16.54 20.49
CA GLY A 205 -24.56 17.50 19.90
C GLY A 205 -24.09 18.19 18.63
N LYS A 206 -22.81 18.02 18.24
CA LYS A 206 -22.22 18.50 16.98
C LYS A 206 -21.86 17.31 16.12
N LYS A 207 -22.72 16.97 15.15
CA LYS A 207 -22.52 15.76 14.32
C LYS A 207 -21.54 15.96 13.18
N GLY A 208 -21.15 17.20 12.86
CA GLY A 208 -20.38 17.49 11.65
C GLY A 208 -21.12 17.05 10.39
N TYR A 209 -20.38 16.53 9.41
CA TYR A 209 -20.92 16.12 8.11
C TYR A 209 -21.32 14.63 8.12
N TYR A 210 -22.30 14.27 8.96
CA TYR A 210 -22.73 12.90 9.25
C TYR A 210 -23.34 12.14 8.06
N GLN A 211 -23.71 12.82 6.98
CA GLN A 211 -24.26 12.21 5.76
C GLN A 211 -23.26 11.26 5.05
N TYR A 212 -21.97 11.37 5.34
CA TYR A 212 -20.95 10.42 4.85
C TYR A 212 -20.96 9.08 5.58
N ALA A 213 -21.78 8.92 6.62
CA ALA A 213 -22.13 7.62 7.23
C ALA A 213 -20.92 6.78 7.69
N TRP A 214 -19.92 7.40 8.31
CA TRP A 214 -18.68 6.69 8.70
C TRP A 214 -18.90 5.33 9.37
N PRO A 215 -19.83 5.17 10.37
CA PRO A 215 -20.08 3.88 11.00
C PRO A 215 -20.61 2.82 10.01
N GLN A 216 -21.48 3.22 9.09
CA GLN A 216 -22.13 2.30 8.16
C GLN A 216 -21.20 1.85 7.03
N VAL A 217 -20.27 2.72 6.59
CA VAL A 217 -19.34 2.41 5.50
C VAL A 217 -18.01 1.81 5.98
N ALA A 218 -17.77 1.73 7.28
CA ALA A 218 -16.49 1.30 7.88
C ALA A 218 -15.94 -0.02 7.37
N SER A 219 -16.81 -1.02 7.14
CA SER A 219 -16.43 -2.33 6.61
C SER A 219 -16.28 -2.37 5.09
N MET A 220 -16.80 -1.36 4.40
CA MET A 220 -16.87 -1.30 2.94
C MET A 220 -15.67 -0.58 2.34
N ILE A 221 -15.14 0.43 3.04
CA ILE A 221 -14.01 1.23 2.58
C ILE A 221 -12.68 0.67 3.07
N ASP A 222 -11.62 0.93 2.31
CA ASP A 222 -10.25 0.61 2.70
C ASP A 222 -9.57 1.80 3.37
N GLN A 223 -9.98 3.03 3.03
CA GLN A 223 -9.39 4.26 3.54
C GLN A 223 -10.44 5.35 3.74
N LEU A 224 -10.26 6.11 4.83
CA LEU A 224 -10.95 7.37 5.10
C LEU A 224 -9.91 8.47 5.18
N HIS A 225 -10.00 9.48 4.32
CA HIS A 225 -9.23 10.72 4.41
C HIS A 225 -10.12 11.82 4.99
N ILE A 226 -9.75 12.36 6.15
CA ILE A 226 -10.52 13.42 6.82
C ILE A 226 -9.93 14.76 6.43
N MET A 227 -10.68 15.63 5.77
CA MET A 227 -10.27 17.01 5.43
C MET A 227 -10.21 17.87 6.69
N ALA A 228 -9.17 17.68 7.51
CA ALA A 228 -9.00 18.40 8.79
C ALA A 228 -8.36 19.79 8.59
N TYR A 229 -8.82 20.52 7.60
CA TYR A 229 -8.40 21.88 7.23
C TYR A 229 -9.62 22.72 6.82
N ASP A 230 -9.40 23.99 6.43
CA ASP A 230 -10.44 24.96 6.11
C ASP A 230 -11.43 25.25 7.28
N PHE A 231 -10.91 25.14 8.51
CA PHE A 231 -11.68 25.49 9.71
C PHE A 231 -12.11 26.97 9.69
N SER A 232 -11.20 27.87 9.32
CA SER A 232 -11.45 29.30 9.16
C SER A 232 -11.40 29.68 7.69
N THR A 233 -12.56 29.97 7.08
CA THR A 233 -12.66 30.38 5.67
C THR A 233 -13.21 31.80 5.50
N THR A 234 -14.12 32.20 6.38
CA THR A 234 -14.85 33.49 6.27
C THR A 234 -14.30 34.59 7.18
N SER A 235 -13.44 34.24 8.13
CA SER A 235 -12.81 35.18 9.08
C SER A 235 -11.41 34.71 9.44
N PRO A 236 -10.50 35.62 9.82
CA PRO A 236 -9.14 35.26 10.22
C PRO A 236 -9.12 34.26 11.36
N GLY A 237 -8.32 33.19 11.18
CA GLY A 237 -8.19 32.12 12.16
C GLY A 237 -7.35 30.96 11.66
N PRO A 238 -7.13 29.93 12.48
CA PRO A 238 -6.34 28.77 12.11
C PRO A 238 -6.95 28.00 10.94
N ILE A 239 -6.09 27.35 10.15
CA ILE A 239 -6.51 26.57 8.98
C ILE A 239 -7.12 25.23 9.39
N GLY A 240 -6.51 24.55 10.37
CA GLY A 240 -6.97 23.26 10.91
C GLY A 240 -6.48 23.07 12.35
N PRO A 241 -7.19 23.66 13.36
CA PRO A 241 -6.80 23.57 14.76
C PRO A 241 -6.57 22.12 15.20
N LEU A 242 -5.46 21.86 15.90
CA LEU A 242 -5.08 20.49 16.29
C LEU A 242 -6.15 19.81 17.17
N ASP A 243 -6.78 20.54 18.08
CA ASP A 243 -7.84 20.03 18.94
C ASP A 243 -9.10 19.65 18.15
N TRP A 244 -9.45 20.45 17.13
CA TRP A 244 -10.57 20.17 16.24
C TRP A 244 -10.30 18.93 15.37
N ALA A 245 -9.11 18.81 14.77
CA ALA A 245 -8.69 17.62 14.04
C ALA A 245 -8.69 16.39 14.95
N THR A 246 -8.19 16.53 16.20
CA THR A 246 -8.15 15.44 17.18
C THR A 246 -9.55 14.94 17.55
N ARG A 247 -10.55 15.83 17.69
CA ARG A 247 -11.95 15.42 17.94
C ARG A 247 -12.51 14.58 16.77
N ALA A 248 -12.24 14.98 15.54
CA ALA A 248 -12.67 14.22 14.35
C ALA A 248 -12.01 12.84 14.30
N ILE A 249 -10.69 12.77 14.55
CA ILE A 249 -9.93 11.52 14.61
C ILE A 249 -10.48 10.60 15.72
N THR A 250 -10.70 11.13 16.92
CA THR A 250 -11.22 10.35 18.05
C THR A 250 -12.55 9.68 17.70
N TYR A 251 -13.43 10.40 17.03
CA TYR A 251 -14.68 9.80 16.54
C TYR A 251 -14.42 8.79 15.43
N ALA A 252 -13.59 9.13 14.44
CA ALA A 252 -13.28 8.23 13.33
C ALA A 252 -12.77 6.86 13.81
N VAL A 253 -11.78 6.85 14.72
CA VAL A 253 -11.20 5.58 15.22
C VAL A 253 -12.11 4.82 16.18
N SER A 254 -13.17 5.44 16.67
CA SER A 254 -14.20 4.76 17.46
C SER A 254 -15.17 3.94 16.59
N VAL A 255 -15.26 4.25 15.29
CA VAL A 255 -16.23 3.62 14.36
C VAL A 255 -15.57 2.98 13.13
N ILE A 256 -14.33 3.35 12.82
CA ILE A 256 -13.54 2.81 11.71
C ILE A 256 -12.20 2.32 12.26
N PRO A 257 -11.66 1.17 11.83
CA PRO A 257 -10.33 0.73 12.22
C PRO A 257 -9.28 1.82 11.96
N ALA A 258 -8.49 2.16 12.99
CA ALA A 258 -7.50 3.26 12.91
C ALA A 258 -6.51 3.10 11.74
N SER A 259 -6.19 1.85 11.37
CA SER A 259 -5.35 1.51 10.21
C SER A 259 -5.93 1.89 8.85
N LYS A 260 -7.19 2.33 8.79
CA LYS A 260 -7.86 2.87 7.58
C LYS A 260 -7.95 4.40 7.57
N VAL A 261 -7.63 5.07 8.68
CA VAL A 261 -7.86 6.51 8.86
C VAL A 261 -6.60 7.32 8.55
N TYR A 262 -6.75 8.30 7.66
CA TYR A 262 -5.77 9.34 7.38
C TYR A 262 -6.30 10.69 7.82
N VAL A 263 -5.46 11.50 8.46
CA VAL A 263 -5.81 12.88 8.79
C VAL A 263 -5.25 13.83 7.73
N GLY A 264 -6.12 14.62 7.13
CA GLY A 264 -5.75 15.65 6.16
C GLY A 264 -5.00 16.80 6.80
N ILE A 265 -3.94 17.24 6.15
CA ILE A 265 -3.15 18.41 6.52
C ILE A 265 -3.06 19.36 5.32
N PRO A 266 -3.12 20.69 5.52
CA PRO A 266 -2.95 21.64 4.43
C PRO A 266 -1.48 21.91 4.15
N GLY A 267 -1.12 22.05 2.86
CA GLY A 267 0.15 22.62 2.43
C GLY A 267 0.07 24.15 2.25
N TYR A 268 -1.09 24.75 2.47
CA TYR A 268 -1.36 26.19 2.24
C TYR A 268 -1.73 26.92 3.51
N GLY A 269 -1.40 28.21 3.52
CA GLY A 269 -1.88 29.17 4.50
C GLY A 269 -2.93 30.13 3.91
N ARG A 270 -3.53 30.92 4.78
CA ARG A 270 -4.47 31.97 4.40
C ARG A 270 -4.03 33.32 4.96
N ASP A 271 -4.27 34.37 4.18
CA ASP A 271 -3.92 35.76 4.45
C ASP A 271 -5.17 36.63 4.30
N TRP A 272 -5.73 37.10 5.42
CA TRP A 272 -6.97 37.87 5.46
C TRP A 272 -6.73 39.36 5.59
N VAL A 273 -7.53 40.16 4.91
CA VAL A 273 -7.67 41.58 5.16
C VAL A 273 -8.55 41.77 6.39
N THR A 274 -8.01 42.34 7.47
CA THR A 274 -8.73 42.57 8.74
C THR A 274 -9.30 43.97 8.82
N SER A 275 -8.62 44.98 8.26
CA SER A 275 -9.12 46.35 8.15
C SER A 275 -8.48 47.06 6.94
N VAL A 276 -9.13 48.11 6.46
CA VAL A 276 -8.64 48.95 5.37
C VAL A 276 -8.80 50.40 5.78
N SER A 277 -7.77 51.20 5.59
CA SER A 277 -7.80 52.67 5.76
C SER A 277 -7.41 53.34 4.43
N GLY A 278 -7.97 54.51 4.15
CA GLY A 278 -7.82 55.21 2.88
C GLY A 278 -8.80 54.71 1.79
N VAL A 279 -8.58 55.12 0.57
CA VAL A 279 -9.41 54.77 -0.60
C VAL A 279 -8.58 53.90 -1.55
N CYS A 280 -9.00 52.65 -1.71
CA CYS A 280 -8.26 51.69 -2.53
C CYS A 280 -8.32 52.08 -4.02
N PRO A 281 -7.20 51.96 -4.77
CA PRO A 281 -7.15 52.21 -6.20
C PRO A 281 -8.05 51.24 -6.98
N THR A 282 -8.60 51.72 -8.09
CA THR A 282 -9.32 50.89 -9.06
C THR A 282 -8.50 50.62 -10.33
N LEU A 283 -7.41 51.35 -10.54
CA LEU A 283 -6.49 51.20 -11.67
C LEU A 283 -5.02 51.20 -11.18
N PRO A 284 -4.10 50.47 -11.82
CA PRO A 284 -4.32 49.52 -12.92
C PRO A 284 -5.03 48.22 -12.48
N VAL A 285 -5.09 47.96 -11.18
CA VAL A 285 -5.76 46.80 -10.59
C VAL A 285 -6.89 47.28 -9.69
N ASN A 286 -8.04 46.65 -9.77
CA ASN A 286 -9.18 47.02 -8.94
C ASN A 286 -9.01 46.45 -7.51
N TYR A 287 -8.24 47.16 -6.66
CA TYR A 287 -8.02 46.81 -5.26
C TYR A 287 -9.25 47.03 -4.37
N GLU A 288 -10.20 47.89 -4.80
CA GLU A 288 -11.47 48.07 -4.07
C GLU A 288 -12.24 46.74 -3.92
N LYS A 289 -12.18 45.85 -4.93
CA LYS A 289 -12.81 44.53 -4.88
C LYS A 289 -11.99 43.46 -4.17
N THR A 290 -10.65 43.53 -4.26
CA THR A 290 -9.74 42.47 -3.80
C THR A 290 -9.15 42.76 -2.42
N VAL A 291 -9.26 44.01 -1.92
CA VAL A 291 -8.73 44.47 -0.64
C VAL A 291 -9.89 45.01 0.22
N ALA A 292 -10.85 44.15 0.52
CA ALA A 292 -11.95 44.49 1.43
C ALA A 292 -11.85 43.63 2.70
N LYS A 293 -12.35 44.17 3.82
CA LYS A 293 -12.38 43.42 5.10
C LYS A 293 -13.03 42.06 4.92
N GLY A 294 -12.36 41.01 5.38
CA GLY A 294 -12.79 39.61 5.26
C GLY A 294 -12.34 38.88 4.00
N VAL A 295 -11.81 39.61 3.01
CA VAL A 295 -11.20 38.95 1.83
C VAL A 295 -9.95 38.20 2.26
N SER A 296 -9.84 36.95 1.84
CA SER A 296 -8.65 36.12 2.07
C SER A 296 -7.99 35.69 0.75
N ALA A 297 -6.69 35.49 0.81
CA ALA A 297 -5.90 34.85 -0.23
C ALA A 297 -5.28 33.58 0.32
N VAL A 298 -5.27 32.54 -0.50
CA VAL A 298 -4.51 31.29 -0.24
C VAL A 298 -3.09 31.50 -0.75
N PHE A 299 -2.08 31.01 -0.02
CA PHE A 299 -0.69 31.02 -0.43
C PHE A 299 0.00 29.70 -0.03
N ALA A 300 1.07 29.34 -0.73
CA ALA A 300 1.85 28.15 -0.35
C ALA A 300 2.62 28.43 0.95
N MET A 301 2.62 27.47 1.89
CA MET A 301 3.27 27.68 3.20
C MET A 301 4.75 27.96 3.11
N HIS A 302 5.44 27.46 2.07
CA HIS A 302 6.86 27.76 1.86
C HIS A 302 7.14 29.25 1.62
N ASP A 303 6.12 30.06 1.29
CA ASP A 303 6.26 31.51 1.10
C ASP A 303 6.03 32.29 2.41
N ALA A 304 5.60 31.67 3.50
CA ALA A 304 5.19 32.34 4.72
C ALA A 304 6.29 33.22 5.33
N THR A 305 7.50 32.69 5.45
CA THR A 305 8.65 33.41 6.02
C THR A 305 9.11 34.56 5.12
N THR A 306 9.08 34.37 3.80
CA THR A 306 9.39 35.41 2.81
C THR A 306 8.36 36.53 2.86
N LEU A 307 7.06 36.18 2.96
CA LEU A 307 5.98 37.15 3.12
C LEU A 307 6.15 37.95 4.42
N ALA A 308 6.40 37.29 5.55
CA ALA A 308 6.64 37.96 6.82
C ALA A 308 7.83 38.93 6.75
N ALA A 309 8.96 38.48 6.22
CA ALA A 309 10.18 39.29 6.08
C ALA A 309 9.97 40.52 5.17
N ALA A 310 9.21 40.38 4.08
CA ALA A 310 8.91 41.47 3.14
C ALA A 310 8.18 42.66 3.80
N TYR A 311 7.49 42.40 4.91
CA TYR A 311 6.74 43.43 5.66
C TYR A 311 7.25 43.63 7.09
N GLY A 312 8.45 43.12 7.44
CA GLY A 312 9.04 43.26 8.77
C GLY A 312 8.24 42.58 9.88
N ALA A 313 7.42 41.58 9.53
CA ALA A 313 6.63 40.81 10.49
C ALA A 313 7.43 39.60 11.01
N THR A 314 7.11 39.19 12.25
CA THR A 314 7.71 37.98 12.85
C THR A 314 6.62 36.97 13.10
N PRO A 315 6.67 35.78 12.49
CA PRO A 315 5.75 34.68 12.79
C PRO A 315 5.86 34.24 14.26
N THR A 316 4.72 33.93 14.86
CA THR A 316 4.63 33.38 16.21
C THR A 316 3.77 32.13 16.22
N PHE A 317 4.24 31.10 16.90
CA PHE A 317 3.46 29.87 17.08
C PHE A 317 2.37 30.07 18.11
N ASN A 318 1.13 29.72 17.76
CA ASN A 318 0.00 29.72 18.66
C ASN A 318 -0.22 28.31 19.22
N PRO A 319 0.07 28.07 20.51
CA PRO A 319 -0.01 26.74 21.10
C PRO A 319 -1.45 26.22 21.24
N GLN A 320 -2.46 27.10 21.30
CA GLN A 320 -3.86 26.71 21.41
C GLN A 320 -4.34 25.99 20.15
N TYR A 321 -3.92 26.47 18.98
CA TYR A 321 -4.34 25.91 17.70
C TYR A 321 -3.25 25.04 17.04
N ALA A 322 -2.04 25.10 17.58
CA ALA A 322 -0.85 24.44 17.03
C ALA A 322 -0.56 24.87 15.58
N GLU A 323 -0.62 26.19 15.35
CA GLU A 323 -0.34 26.84 14.06
C GLU A 323 0.40 28.15 14.26
N SER A 324 1.13 28.58 13.24
CA SER A 324 1.83 29.86 13.24
C SER A 324 0.99 30.98 12.62
N THR A 325 1.18 32.20 13.14
CA THR A 325 0.45 33.38 12.71
C THR A 325 1.34 34.63 12.78
N PHE A 326 1.03 35.60 11.94
CA PHE A 326 1.61 36.93 12.01
C PHE A 326 0.64 37.97 11.42
N THR A 327 0.91 39.25 11.72
CA THR A 327 0.16 40.37 11.16
C THR A 327 1.10 41.34 10.46
N TYR A 328 0.61 42.01 9.45
CA TYR A 328 1.37 43.02 8.72
C TYR A 328 0.45 44.05 8.06
N GLN A 329 1.05 45.13 7.56
CA GLN A 329 0.34 46.15 6.79
C GLN A 329 0.87 46.18 5.36
N LYS A 330 -0.04 46.34 4.39
CA LYS A 330 0.29 46.48 2.98
C LYS A 330 -0.42 47.66 2.38
N THR A 331 0.35 48.55 1.78
CA THR A 331 -0.18 49.75 1.08
C THR A 331 -0.32 49.47 -0.40
N TYR A 332 -1.43 49.88 -0.96
CA TYR A 332 -1.78 49.75 -2.38
C TYR A 332 -1.92 51.12 -2.96
N ASN A 333 -1.09 51.45 -3.95
CA ASN A 333 -1.05 52.77 -4.63
C ASN A 333 -1.59 52.64 -6.05
N GLY A 334 -2.24 53.67 -6.54
CA GLY A 334 -2.76 53.71 -7.90
C GLY A 334 -3.69 54.89 -8.12
N THR A 335 -4.65 54.77 -9.02
CA THR A 335 -5.64 55.81 -9.32
C THR A 335 -7.07 55.32 -9.03
N ALA A 336 -7.93 56.22 -8.58
CA ALA A 336 -9.35 56.05 -8.50
C ALA A 336 -9.99 56.07 -9.89
N ALA A 337 -11.28 55.67 -9.98
CA ALA A 337 -12.02 55.66 -11.25
C ALA A 337 -12.10 57.00 -11.95
N ASN A 338 -11.99 58.12 -11.21
CA ASN A 338 -11.97 59.47 -11.73
C ASN A 338 -10.56 59.99 -12.16
N GLY A 339 -9.53 59.10 -12.15
CA GLY A 339 -8.14 59.40 -12.52
C GLY A 339 -7.30 60.07 -11.42
N SER A 340 -7.85 60.35 -10.21
CA SER A 340 -7.07 60.94 -9.11
C SER A 340 -6.16 59.89 -8.45
N LEU A 341 -4.94 60.31 -8.04
CA LEU A 341 -4.03 59.45 -7.28
C LEU A 341 -4.67 59.12 -5.93
N THR A 342 -4.61 57.89 -5.53
CA THR A 342 -5.15 57.41 -4.27
C THR A 342 -4.36 56.23 -3.73
N SER A 343 -4.51 55.97 -2.43
CA SER A 343 -3.92 54.81 -1.78
C SER A 343 -4.79 54.29 -0.65
N CYS A 344 -4.68 53.01 -0.36
CA CYS A 344 -5.19 52.45 0.86
C CYS A 344 -4.16 51.54 1.54
N THR A 345 -4.26 51.43 2.85
CA THR A 345 -3.44 50.51 3.63
C THR A 345 -4.35 49.46 4.28
N ALA A 346 -4.10 48.18 3.97
CA ALA A 346 -4.77 47.06 4.58
C ALA A 346 -3.93 46.49 5.72
N SER A 347 -4.55 46.31 6.88
CA SER A 347 -4.01 45.39 7.92
C SER A 347 -4.39 43.97 7.57
N ARG A 348 -3.44 43.07 7.69
CA ARG A 348 -3.59 41.67 7.26
C ARG A 348 -3.18 40.73 8.40
N THR A 349 -3.81 39.57 8.45
CA THR A 349 -3.51 38.49 9.40
C THR A 349 -3.32 37.19 8.63
N VAL A 350 -2.22 36.53 8.88
CA VAL A 350 -1.82 35.27 8.25
C VAL A 350 -1.89 34.13 9.26
N TRP A 351 -2.37 32.99 8.82
CA TRP A 351 -2.30 31.72 9.54
C TRP A 351 -1.76 30.64 8.61
N TYR A 352 -0.89 29.77 9.15
CA TYR A 352 -0.28 28.66 8.41
C TYR A 352 0.29 27.61 9.37
N GLN A 353 0.62 26.42 8.83
CA GLN A 353 1.28 25.36 9.57
C GLN A 353 2.78 25.37 9.26
N ASP A 354 3.60 25.45 10.30
CA ASP A 354 5.06 25.38 10.23
C ASP A 354 5.59 23.99 10.62
N GLN A 355 6.91 23.83 10.67
CA GLN A 355 7.58 22.60 11.08
C GLN A 355 7.02 22.03 12.41
N GLN A 356 6.74 22.88 13.41
CA GLN A 356 6.21 22.44 14.68
C GLN A 356 4.77 21.92 14.54
N SER A 357 3.98 22.60 13.72
CA SER A 357 2.62 22.18 13.37
C SER A 357 2.58 20.80 12.71
N PHE A 358 3.47 20.57 11.75
CA PHE A 358 3.60 19.27 11.06
C PHE A 358 4.07 18.17 12.01
N THR A 359 5.03 18.45 12.90
CA THR A 359 5.48 17.51 13.94
C THR A 359 4.33 17.04 14.82
N LEU A 360 3.51 17.96 15.31
CA LEU A 360 2.37 17.64 16.19
C LEU A 360 1.32 16.80 15.47
N ARG A 361 1.03 17.10 14.20
CA ARG A 361 0.05 16.34 13.40
C ARG A 361 0.57 14.95 13.04
N ALA A 362 1.84 14.82 12.67
CA ALA A 362 2.45 13.53 12.42
C ALA A 362 2.45 12.61 13.66
N ASN A 363 2.61 13.18 14.88
CA ASN A 363 2.53 12.42 16.12
C ASN A 363 1.13 11.85 16.41
N LEU A 364 0.05 12.38 15.82
CA LEU A 364 -1.28 11.77 15.93
C LEU A 364 -1.30 10.33 15.38
N ILE A 365 -0.45 10.03 14.40
CA ILE A 365 -0.31 8.67 13.85
C ILE A 365 0.13 7.70 14.95
N ASN A 366 1.13 8.07 15.73
CA ASN A 366 1.58 7.23 16.84
C ASN A 366 0.53 7.12 17.95
N THR A 367 -0.12 8.24 18.29
CA THR A 367 -1.11 8.32 19.37
C THR A 367 -2.34 7.47 19.07
N TYR A 368 -2.85 7.52 17.84
CA TYR A 368 -4.10 6.85 17.45
C TYR A 368 -3.91 5.63 16.59
N ARG A 369 -2.65 5.25 16.25
CA ARG A 369 -2.30 4.15 15.35
C ARG A 369 -2.92 4.29 13.96
N LEU A 370 -2.96 5.54 13.46
CA LEU A 370 -3.55 5.86 12.17
C LEU A 370 -2.76 5.24 11.00
N ALA A 371 -3.42 5.10 9.86
CA ALA A 371 -2.76 4.74 8.61
C ALA A 371 -1.72 5.78 8.18
N GLY A 372 -2.02 7.07 8.36
CA GLY A 372 -1.11 8.16 8.04
C GLY A 372 -1.73 9.54 8.12
N ILE A 373 -1.01 10.48 7.53
CA ILE A 373 -1.48 11.84 7.19
C ILE A 373 -1.62 11.95 5.68
N SER A 374 -2.53 12.81 5.20
CA SER A 374 -2.72 13.12 3.78
C SER A 374 -2.63 14.61 3.52
N GLU A 375 -1.78 15.01 2.58
CA GLU A 375 -1.46 16.41 2.35
C GLU A 375 -2.22 17.00 1.14
N TRP A 376 -2.93 18.10 1.37
CA TRP A 376 -3.52 18.92 0.33
C TRP A 376 -2.75 20.24 0.18
N THR A 377 -1.87 20.40 -0.80
CA THR A 377 -1.35 19.44 -1.77
C THR A 377 0.17 19.44 -1.73
N PHE A 378 0.79 18.36 -2.19
CA PHE A 378 2.25 18.32 -2.33
C PHE A 378 2.77 19.54 -3.10
N GLY A 379 3.93 20.08 -2.68
CA GLY A 379 4.61 21.20 -3.28
C GLY A 379 4.16 22.58 -2.79
N MET A 380 3.29 22.65 -1.78
CA MET A 380 2.86 23.88 -1.12
C MET A 380 3.33 23.97 0.35
N GLU A 381 3.84 22.92 0.90
CA GLU A 381 4.21 22.73 2.30
C GLU A 381 5.34 23.65 2.78
N ASP A 382 5.45 23.84 4.09
CA ASP A 382 6.59 24.47 4.74
C ASP A 382 7.89 23.74 4.36
N PRO A 383 9.02 24.44 4.11
CA PRO A 383 10.28 23.82 3.69
C PRO A 383 10.82 22.75 4.64
N LEU A 384 10.44 22.77 5.91
CA LEU A 384 10.84 21.81 6.91
C LEU A 384 9.76 20.76 7.24
N ALA A 385 8.61 20.79 6.55
CA ALA A 385 7.49 19.88 6.78
C ALA A 385 7.90 18.41 6.65
N PHE A 386 8.55 18.04 5.55
CA PHE A 386 9.00 16.65 5.36
C PHE A 386 10.10 16.23 6.32
N THR A 387 10.94 17.15 6.76
CA THR A 387 11.92 16.88 7.83
C THR A 387 11.19 16.55 9.13
N ALA A 388 10.17 17.32 9.48
CA ALA A 388 9.34 17.08 10.67
C ALA A 388 8.64 15.73 10.61
N ILE A 389 7.98 15.43 9.50
CA ILE A 389 7.29 14.16 9.26
C ILE A 389 8.28 12.99 9.31
N ARG A 390 9.45 13.12 8.68
CA ARG A 390 10.49 12.07 8.65
C ARG A 390 11.03 11.77 10.04
N ASN A 391 11.24 12.77 10.89
CA ASN A 391 11.67 12.55 12.26
C ASN A 391 10.67 11.70 13.05
N VAL A 392 9.38 11.96 12.89
CA VAL A 392 8.33 11.14 13.49
C VAL A 392 8.30 9.74 12.86
N ALA A 393 8.36 9.65 11.53
CA ALA A 393 8.34 8.38 10.79
C ALA A 393 9.48 7.43 11.19
N VAL A 394 10.67 7.99 11.43
CA VAL A 394 11.83 7.24 11.95
C VAL A 394 11.59 6.81 13.39
N SER A 395 11.04 7.67 14.25
CA SER A 395 10.79 7.35 15.65
C SER A 395 9.76 6.23 15.87
N ILE A 396 8.88 6.02 14.90
CA ILE A 396 7.85 4.96 14.90
C ILE A 396 8.11 3.91 13.82
N ALA A 397 9.34 3.85 13.30
CA ALA A 397 9.72 2.86 12.29
C ALA A 397 9.53 1.43 12.83
N PRO A 398 8.88 0.55 12.08
CA PRO A 398 8.71 -0.83 12.54
C PRO A 398 10.03 -1.58 12.46
N ASP A 399 10.22 -2.51 13.37
CA ASP A 399 11.35 -3.41 13.33
C ASP A 399 11.31 -4.27 12.06
N GLN A 400 12.47 -4.45 11.43
CA GLN A 400 12.65 -5.35 10.31
C GLN A 400 12.62 -6.81 10.80
N VAL A 401 12.17 -7.71 9.93
CA VAL A 401 12.21 -9.15 10.18
C VAL A 401 13.24 -9.79 9.27
N VAL A 402 14.07 -10.65 9.84
CA VAL A 402 14.92 -11.58 9.11
C VAL A 402 14.26 -12.94 9.17
N ALA A 403 13.87 -13.47 8.02
CA ALA A 403 13.22 -14.77 7.91
C ALA A 403 14.09 -15.72 7.08
N SER A 404 14.18 -16.97 7.52
CA SER A 404 14.88 -18.03 6.80
C SER A 404 14.10 -19.35 6.91
N LEU A 405 14.20 -20.18 5.86
CA LEU A 405 13.80 -21.59 5.94
C LEU A 405 15.01 -22.44 6.27
N ASN A 406 14.89 -23.30 7.25
CA ASN A 406 15.84 -24.39 7.44
C ASN A 406 15.55 -25.43 6.33
N ASN A 407 16.34 -25.35 5.28
CA ASN A 407 16.18 -26.19 4.11
C ASN A 407 16.64 -27.62 4.40
N ASP A 408 15.72 -28.55 4.36
CA ASP A 408 16.09 -29.87 3.85
C ASP A 408 16.32 -29.70 2.33
N ALA A 409 17.58 -29.67 1.91
CA ALA A 409 17.95 -29.53 0.50
C ALA A 409 17.28 -30.62 -0.38
N THR A 410 16.87 -31.74 0.20
CA THR A 410 16.18 -32.82 -0.51
C THR A 410 14.83 -32.37 -1.07
N LEU A 411 14.11 -31.46 -0.39
CA LEU A 411 12.81 -30.98 -0.88
C LEU A 411 12.89 -30.26 -2.22
N SER A 412 13.97 -29.55 -2.48
CA SER A 412 14.11 -28.72 -3.69
C SER A 412 15.04 -29.31 -4.76
N THR A 413 16.02 -30.11 -4.37
CA THR A 413 17.03 -30.62 -5.32
C THR A 413 16.69 -32.00 -5.87
N THR A 414 16.57 -33.02 -5.01
CA THR A 414 16.31 -34.40 -5.41
C THR A 414 14.83 -34.75 -5.36
N GLY A 415 14.04 -33.97 -4.62
CA GLY A 415 12.63 -34.24 -4.37
C GLY A 415 12.40 -35.35 -3.34
N ILE A 416 11.15 -35.50 -2.94
CA ILE A 416 10.67 -36.52 -2.01
C ILE A 416 9.68 -37.45 -2.70
N THR A 417 9.53 -38.65 -2.19
CA THR A 417 8.48 -39.58 -2.66
C THR A 417 7.12 -39.18 -2.06
N LEU A 418 6.07 -39.24 -2.86
CA LEU A 418 4.68 -39.01 -2.42
C LEU A 418 4.37 -39.83 -1.15
N GLY A 419 3.76 -39.17 -0.17
CA GLY A 419 3.42 -39.78 1.12
C GLY A 419 4.58 -39.84 2.13
N THR A 420 5.76 -39.32 1.81
CA THR A 420 6.85 -39.19 2.79
C THR A 420 6.53 -38.08 3.78
N PRO A 421 6.46 -38.36 5.07
CA PRO A 421 6.32 -37.31 6.08
C PRO A 421 7.54 -36.40 6.08
N THR A 422 7.29 -35.09 6.05
CA THR A 422 8.32 -34.05 6.10
C THR A 422 7.96 -33.02 7.14
N SER A 423 8.91 -32.16 7.52
CA SER A 423 8.59 -30.94 8.25
C SER A 423 9.37 -29.78 7.65
N ILE A 424 8.72 -28.61 7.60
CA ILE A 424 9.34 -27.36 7.21
C ILE A 424 9.45 -26.50 8.46
N THR A 425 10.62 -25.88 8.64
CA THR A 425 10.86 -24.97 9.77
C THR A 425 11.30 -23.62 9.23
N GLY A 426 10.52 -22.58 9.51
CA GLY A 426 10.91 -21.18 9.35
C GLY A 426 11.53 -20.65 10.65
N THR A 427 12.53 -19.79 10.54
CA THR A 427 13.11 -19.05 11.66
C THR A 427 12.95 -17.57 11.43
N PHE A 428 12.40 -16.86 12.42
CA PHE A 428 12.09 -15.45 12.36
C PHE A 428 12.77 -14.71 13.50
N THR A 429 13.60 -13.73 13.16
CA THR A 429 14.34 -12.93 14.12
C THR A 429 14.31 -11.45 13.75
N LEU A 430 14.63 -10.60 14.71
CA LEU A 430 15.05 -9.23 14.42
C LEU A 430 16.46 -9.22 13.78
N PRO A 431 16.90 -8.11 13.17
CA PRO A 431 18.24 -8.00 12.58
C PRO A 431 19.39 -8.28 13.56
N ASP A 432 19.18 -8.03 14.86
CA ASP A 432 20.15 -8.34 15.93
C ASP A 432 20.10 -9.79 16.39
N LYS A 433 19.37 -10.65 15.68
CA LYS A 433 19.16 -12.08 15.97
C LYS A 433 18.25 -12.36 17.18
N THR A 434 17.60 -11.35 17.74
CA THR A 434 16.58 -11.58 18.78
C THR A 434 15.42 -12.40 18.20
N PRO A 435 15.06 -13.55 18.79
CA PRO A 435 13.94 -14.37 18.31
C PRO A 435 12.60 -13.64 18.39
N ILE A 436 11.75 -13.84 17.38
CA ILE A 436 10.37 -13.33 17.37
C ILE A 436 9.46 -14.45 17.85
N ALA A 437 9.14 -14.44 19.14
CA ALA A 437 8.30 -15.45 19.79
C ALA A 437 6.81 -15.08 19.76
N GLY A 438 5.92 -16.09 19.65
CA GLY A 438 4.47 -15.95 19.76
C GLY A 438 3.81 -15.16 18.63
N ALA A 439 4.51 -14.89 17.52
CA ALA A 439 3.93 -14.24 16.37
C ALA A 439 3.02 -15.20 15.59
N PRO A 440 1.78 -14.79 15.19
CA PRO A 440 0.99 -15.56 14.25
C PRO A 440 1.82 -15.89 13.01
N ALA A 441 1.82 -17.15 12.62
CA ALA A 441 2.67 -17.66 11.56
C ALA A 441 1.88 -18.61 10.65
N HIS A 442 2.19 -18.58 9.35
CA HIS A 442 1.46 -19.31 8.34
C HIS A 442 2.42 -20.01 7.39
N LEU A 443 2.09 -21.26 7.02
CA LEU A 443 2.66 -21.91 5.85
C LEU A 443 1.73 -21.64 4.67
N GLN A 444 2.27 -21.05 3.62
CA GLN A 444 1.53 -20.70 2.41
C GLN A 444 2.04 -21.47 1.19
N VAL A 445 1.13 -21.74 0.27
CA VAL A 445 1.45 -22.27 -1.07
C VAL A 445 0.97 -21.32 -2.15
N LEU A 446 1.73 -21.24 -3.23
CA LEU A 446 1.43 -20.43 -4.40
C LEU A 446 0.42 -21.15 -5.29
N GLY A 447 -0.76 -20.58 -5.47
CA GLY A 447 -1.78 -21.09 -6.38
C GLY A 447 -1.49 -20.78 -7.84
N VAL A 448 -2.17 -21.46 -8.75
CA VAL A 448 -2.05 -21.28 -10.21
C VAL A 448 -2.44 -19.88 -10.70
N ASN A 449 -3.22 -19.16 -9.91
CA ASN A 449 -3.61 -17.78 -10.15
C ASN A 449 -2.57 -16.76 -9.64
N GLY A 450 -1.43 -17.22 -9.13
CA GLY A 450 -0.40 -16.37 -8.54
C GLY A 450 -0.68 -15.87 -7.13
N ALA A 451 -1.77 -16.33 -6.49
CA ALA A 451 -2.11 -15.97 -5.12
C ALA A 451 -1.53 -16.97 -4.11
N TRP A 452 -1.08 -16.45 -2.96
CA TRP A 452 -0.66 -17.25 -1.83
C TRP A 452 -1.87 -17.64 -0.97
N THR A 453 -1.92 -18.91 -0.56
CA THR A 453 -3.00 -19.46 0.28
C THR A 453 -2.41 -20.12 1.50
N ASN A 454 -2.93 -19.80 2.68
CA ASN A 454 -2.56 -20.48 3.93
C ASN A 454 -3.02 -21.93 3.87
N ILE A 455 -2.10 -22.85 4.17
CA ILE A 455 -2.39 -24.28 4.32
C ILE A 455 -2.18 -24.76 5.75
N PHE A 456 -1.51 -23.95 6.58
CA PHE A 456 -1.34 -24.19 8.00
C PHE A 456 -1.16 -22.86 8.74
N ASP A 457 -1.84 -22.72 9.89
CA ASP A 457 -1.79 -21.55 10.75
C ASP A 457 -1.26 -21.97 12.14
N GLY A 458 -0.46 -21.09 12.76
CA GLY A 458 0.11 -21.34 14.08
C GLY A 458 0.79 -20.10 14.64
N ALA A 459 1.79 -20.30 15.47
CA ALA A 459 2.60 -19.22 16.02
C ALA A 459 4.07 -19.65 16.17
N THR A 460 4.99 -18.67 16.15
CA THR A 460 6.41 -18.93 16.39
C THR A 460 6.66 -19.38 17.85
N ALA A 461 7.59 -20.31 18.02
CA ALA A 461 8.07 -20.77 19.33
C ALA A 461 8.95 -19.71 20.03
N ALA A 462 9.37 -19.98 21.26
CA ALA A 462 10.18 -19.06 22.05
C ALA A 462 11.54 -18.71 21.41
N ASP A 463 12.07 -19.58 20.56
CA ASP A 463 13.33 -19.41 19.80
C ASP A 463 13.11 -18.77 18.43
N GLY A 464 11.89 -18.33 18.13
CA GLY A 464 11.52 -17.72 16.85
C GLY A 464 11.29 -18.71 15.73
N THR A 465 11.26 -20.02 16.01
CA THR A 465 10.98 -21.04 15.00
C THR A 465 9.48 -21.29 14.82
N PHE A 466 9.08 -21.65 13.59
CA PHE A 466 7.75 -22.16 13.27
C PHE A 466 7.90 -23.43 12.45
N THR A 467 7.53 -24.57 13.01
CA THR A 467 7.70 -25.88 12.39
C THR A 467 6.36 -26.50 12.07
N VAL A 468 6.19 -26.90 10.82
CA VAL A 468 4.95 -27.51 10.30
C VAL A 468 5.25 -28.89 9.76
N PRO A 469 4.65 -29.96 10.32
CA PRO A 469 4.66 -31.28 9.71
C PRO A 469 3.70 -31.29 8.50
N VAL A 470 4.17 -31.78 7.36
CA VAL A 470 3.39 -31.75 6.12
C VAL A 470 3.62 -32.98 5.25
N LEU A 471 2.56 -33.44 4.59
CA LEU A 471 2.58 -34.45 3.53
C LEU A 471 2.29 -33.74 2.21
N TRP A 472 3.30 -33.69 1.35
CA TRP A 472 3.15 -33.05 0.06
C TRP A 472 2.48 -33.97 -0.95
N GLY A 473 1.41 -33.49 -1.57
CA GLY A 473 0.64 -34.23 -2.58
C GLY A 473 1.13 -34.05 -4.02
N SER A 474 1.90 -33.00 -4.28
CA SER A 474 2.43 -32.66 -5.62
C SER A 474 3.55 -31.61 -5.49
N ASN A 475 4.17 -31.26 -6.63
CA ASN A 475 5.06 -30.12 -6.70
C ASN A 475 4.32 -28.84 -6.31
N VAL A 476 4.90 -28.04 -5.43
CA VAL A 476 4.35 -26.76 -5.00
C VAL A 476 5.48 -25.75 -4.74
N THR A 477 5.15 -24.49 -4.82
CA THR A 477 6.00 -23.41 -4.27
C THR A 477 5.40 -23.01 -2.94
N ALA A 478 6.17 -23.08 -1.85
CA ALA A 478 5.75 -22.79 -0.49
C ALA A 478 6.62 -21.70 0.13
N ARG A 479 6.06 -20.94 1.08
CA ARG A 479 6.78 -20.03 1.94
C ARG A 479 6.18 -20.03 3.34
N MET A 480 6.94 -19.56 4.31
CA MET A 480 6.43 -19.25 5.63
C MET A 480 6.42 -17.75 5.84
N ILE A 481 5.39 -17.25 6.51
CA ILE A 481 5.26 -15.85 6.89
C ILE A 481 4.89 -15.72 8.37
N ILE A 482 5.21 -14.57 8.95
CA ILE A 482 4.65 -14.11 10.21
C ILE A 482 3.95 -12.78 10.00
N ASP A 483 2.82 -12.58 10.68
CA ASP A 483 2.05 -11.34 10.59
C ASP A 483 2.86 -10.14 11.08
N GLY A 484 2.69 -9.02 10.40
CA GLY A 484 3.16 -7.72 10.86
C GLY A 484 2.36 -7.22 12.05
N THR A 485 2.97 -6.31 12.81
CA THR A 485 2.31 -5.57 13.90
C THR A 485 2.56 -4.08 13.73
N TRP A 486 2.04 -3.26 14.63
CA TRP A 486 2.38 -1.84 14.62
C TRP A 486 3.89 -1.59 14.77
N THR A 487 4.58 -2.39 15.58
CA THR A 487 6.01 -2.22 15.89
C THR A 487 6.94 -3.09 15.07
N ARG A 488 6.42 -3.96 14.22
CA ARG A 488 7.20 -4.92 13.45
C ARG A 488 6.57 -5.15 12.07
N LEU A 489 7.40 -5.23 11.02
CA LEU A 489 6.95 -5.60 9.68
C LEU A 489 6.49 -7.08 9.64
N GLU A 490 5.73 -7.40 8.61
CA GLU A 490 5.55 -8.78 8.16
C GLU A 490 6.91 -9.35 7.78
N GLY A 491 7.13 -10.62 8.08
CA GLY A 491 8.34 -11.34 7.68
C GLY A 491 7.97 -12.54 6.84
N ASP A 492 8.58 -12.67 5.66
CA ASP A 492 8.41 -13.82 4.79
C ASP A 492 9.75 -14.46 4.45
N THR A 493 9.73 -15.79 4.34
CA THR A 493 10.90 -16.56 3.89
C THR A 493 11.00 -16.54 2.38
N THR A 494 12.22 -16.73 1.86
CA THR A 494 12.38 -17.03 0.44
C THR A 494 11.54 -18.24 0.05
N PRO A 495 10.76 -18.18 -1.04
CA PRO A 495 9.95 -19.30 -1.49
C PRO A 495 10.78 -20.55 -1.79
N LEU A 496 10.30 -21.70 -1.33
CA LEU A 496 10.86 -23.01 -1.55
C LEU A 496 10.03 -23.76 -2.61
N VAL A 497 10.69 -24.26 -3.64
CA VAL A 497 10.06 -25.18 -4.58
C VAL A 497 10.18 -26.60 -4.04
N VAL A 498 9.05 -27.19 -3.65
CA VAL A 498 8.97 -28.59 -3.20
C VAL A 498 8.73 -29.47 -4.41
N LYS A 499 9.57 -30.48 -4.57
CA LYS A 499 9.51 -31.46 -5.67
C LYS A 499 9.05 -32.82 -5.15
N VAL A 500 8.06 -33.43 -5.82
CA VAL A 500 7.42 -34.69 -5.39
C VAL A 500 7.50 -35.71 -6.51
N ALA A 501 8.00 -36.90 -6.20
CA ALA A 501 8.00 -38.05 -7.08
C ALA A 501 6.79 -38.94 -6.85
N ARG A 502 6.20 -39.49 -7.88
CA ARG A 502 5.15 -40.51 -7.80
C ARG A 502 5.68 -41.79 -7.15
N VAL A 503 4.81 -42.54 -6.50
CA VAL A 503 5.09 -43.92 -6.07
C VAL A 503 4.73 -44.86 -7.21
N ILE A 504 5.67 -45.71 -7.61
CA ILE A 504 5.46 -46.75 -8.62
C ILE A 504 5.65 -48.11 -7.94
N ALA A 505 4.54 -48.83 -7.77
CA ALA A 505 4.54 -50.21 -7.25
C ALA A 505 4.35 -51.17 -8.41
N TRP A 506 5.26 -52.14 -8.58
CA TRP A 506 5.15 -53.19 -9.57
C TRP A 506 5.94 -54.42 -9.16
N SER A 507 5.53 -55.60 -9.62
CA SER A 507 6.13 -56.84 -9.22
C SER A 507 6.14 -57.82 -10.39
N PRO A 508 7.19 -57.85 -11.21
CA PRO A 508 7.33 -58.88 -12.24
C PRO A 508 7.69 -60.24 -11.60
N PRO A 509 7.45 -61.35 -12.32
CA PRO A 509 7.86 -62.66 -11.86
C PRO A 509 9.38 -62.79 -11.73
N ALA A 510 9.88 -63.46 -10.70
CA ALA A 510 11.31 -63.62 -10.45
C ALA A 510 12.01 -64.40 -11.57
N SER A 511 11.31 -65.35 -12.22
CA SER A 511 11.83 -66.10 -13.36
C SER A 511 10.72 -66.49 -14.34
N ILE A 512 11.11 -66.62 -15.62
CA ILE A 512 10.25 -67.03 -16.73
C ILE A 512 10.99 -67.97 -17.65
N LYS A 513 10.23 -68.70 -18.52
CA LYS A 513 10.79 -69.50 -19.58
C LYS A 513 11.06 -68.67 -20.82
N ALA A 514 12.21 -68.86 -21.48
CA ALA A 514 12.57 -68.17 -22.72
C ALA A 514 11.52 -68.36 -23.83
N GLY A 515 11.19 -67.25 -24.52
CA GLY A 515 10.22 -67.25 -25.60
C GLY A 515 8.76 -67.26 -25.19
N LEU A 516 8.44 -67.32 -23.89
CA LEU A 516 7.07 -67.19 -23.42
C LEU A 516 6.71 -65.71 -23.20
N THR A 517 5.50 -65.36 -23.62
CA THR A 517 4.91 -64.05 -23.34
C THR A 517 4.38 -64.01 -21.93
N TYR A 518 4.66 -62.94 -21.20
CA TYR A 518 4.16 -62.70 -19.83
C TYR A 518 3.75 -61.25 -19.64
N THR A 519 2.85 -60.99 -18.74
CA THR A 519 2.37 -59.64 -18.38
C THR A 519 3.02 -59.17 -17.11
N VAL A 520 3.51 -57.95 -17.11
CA VAL A 520 3.97 -57.22 -15.95
C VAL A 520 2.98 -56.14 -15.66
N ALA A 521 2.42 -56.08 -14.47
CA ALA A 521 1.47 -55.09 -14.07
C ALA A 521 1.96 -54.32 -12.84
N GLY A 522 1.45 -53.14 -12.67
CA GLY A 522 1.77 -52.26 -11.55
C GLY A 522 0.77 -51.16 -11.37
N GLN A 523 1.03 -50.31 -10.39
CA GLN A 523 0.20 -49.14 -10.06
C GLN A 523 1.05 -47.91 -9.78
N VAL A 524 0.59 -46.77 -10.25
CA VAL A 524 1.17 -45.44 -9.99
C VAL A 524 0.27 -44.71 -8.98
N GLN A 525 0.87 -44.08 -7.98
CA GLN A 525 0.19 -43.19 -7.06
C GLN A 525 0.67 -41.73 -7.26
N PRO A 526 -0.22 -40.71 -7.18
CA PRO A 526 -1.67 -40.86 -6.93
C PRO A 526 -2.37 -41.55 -8.12
N LYS A 527 -3.51 -42.19 -7.83
CA LYS A 527 -4.32 -42.86 -8.86
C LYS A 527 -4.86 -41.82 -9.84
N ALA A 528 -4.53 -41.97 -11.10
CA ALA A 528 -5.05 -41.12 -12.17
C ALA A 528 -4.99 -41.87 -13.50
N ALA A 529 -5.95 -41.66 -14.40
CA ALA A 529 -5.92 -42.16 -15.76
C ALA A 529 -4.96 -41.34 -16.63
N GLY A 530 -4.36 -41.97 -17.61
CA GLY A 530 -3.56 -41.29 -18.65
C GLY A 530 -2.15 -40.87 -18.22
N VAL A 531 -1.66 -41.28 -17.05
CA VAL A 531 -0.26 -41.07 -16.68
C VAL A 531 0.62 -41.93 -17.55
N THR A 532 1.56 -41.33 -18.27
CA THR A 532 2.54 -42.05 -19.10
C THR A 532 3.46 -42.86 -18.20
N VAL A 533 3.62 -44.16 -18.57
CA VAL A 533 4.49 -45.09 -17.86
C VAL A 533 5.46 -45.72 -18.88
N ASN A 534 6.74 -45.59 -18.61
CA ASN A 534 7.80 -46.14 -19.44
C ASN A 534 8.46 -47.33 -18.77
N LEU A 535 8.71 -48.39 -19.51
CA LEU A 535 9.52 -49.53 -19.09
C LEU A 535 10.87 -49.45 -19.77
N GLY A 536 11.92 -49.24 -19.00
CA GLY A 536 13.30 -49.26 -19.43
C GLY A 536 13.97 -50.60 -19.13
N ILE A 537 14.86 -51.05 -19.99
CA ILE A 537 15.68 -52.25 -19.80
C ILE A 537 17.11 -51.81 -19.61
N VAL A 538 17.65 -52.07 -18.42
CA VAL A 538 18.92 -51.50 -17.98
C VAL A 538 20.10 -52.45 -18.31
N SER A 539 19.84 -53.74 -18.34
CA SER A 539 20.87 -54.73 -18.65
C SER A 539 20.26 -56.00 -19.18
N SER A 540 20.80 -56.53 -20.25
CA SER A 540 20.67 -57.94 -20.62
C SER A 540 22.00 -58.43 -21.12
N THR A 541 22.19 -59.75 -21.04
CA THR A 541 23.40 -60.39 -21.49
C THR A 541 23.57 -60.35 -23.03
N LYS A 542 22.59 -59.92 -23.83
CA LYS A 542 22.70 -59.94 -25.30
C LYS A 542 21.70 -59.16 -26.17
N SER A 543 20.81 -58.30 -25.70
CA SER A 543 20.07 -57.44 -26.65
C SER A 543 19.38 -56.26 -25.98
N SER A 544 19.40 -55.08 -26.61
CA SER A 544 18.57 -53.95 -26.27
C SER A 544 17.11 -54.27 -26.64
N ILE A 545 16.26 -54.52 -25.66
CA ILE A 545 14.81 -54.47 -25.87
C ILE A 545 14.45 -52.98 -25.93
N ALA A 546 13.69 -52.58 -26.96
CA ALA A 546 13.26 -51.19 -27.09
C ALA A 546 12.43 -50.75 -25.85
N PRO A 547 12.60 -49.54 -25.37
CA PRO A 547 11.74 -48.99 -24.31
C PRO A 547 10.27 -49.11 -24.72
N MET A 548 9.43 -49.52 -23.77
CA MET A 548 7.98 -49.62 -23.97
C MET A 548 7.27 -48.52 -23.22
N THR A 549 6.17 -48.03 -23.77
CA THR A 549 5.34 -47.02 -23.13
C THR A 549 3.89 -47.47 -23.07
N THR A 550 3.23 -47.20 -21.97
CA THR A 550 1.78 -47.37 -21.75
C THR A 550 1.22 -46.19 -20.96
N THR A 551 -0.07 -46.23 -20.67
CA THR A 551 -0.72 -45.23 -19.79
C THR A 551 -1.52 -45.95 -18.71
N THR A 552 -1.72 -45.25 -17.58
CA THR A 552 -2.52 -45.76 -16.47
C THR A 552 -4.02 -45.70 -16.76
N ASP A 553 -4.80 -46.59 -16.14
CA ASP A 553 -6.25 -46.53 -16.04
C ASP A 553 -6.68 -45.53 -14.91
N ALA A 554 -7.99 -45.38 -14.67
CA ALA A 554 -8.54 -44.51 -13.62
C ALA A 554 -8.11 -44.92 -12.19
N ASN A 555 -7.68 -46.14 -11.98
CA ASN A 555 -7.16 -46.64 -10.70
C ASN A 555 -5.64 -46.54 -10.61
N GLY A 556 -4.98 -45.94 -11.61
CA GLY A 556 -3.54 -45.82 -11.67
C GLY A 556 -2.83 -47.13 -12.12
N ASN A 557 -3.55 -48.13 -12.54
CA ASN A 557 -2.94 -49.40 -12.95
C ASN A 557 -2.37 -49.30 -14.37
N PHE A 558 -1.26 -49.98 -14.57
CA PHE A 558 -0.61 -50.14 -15.90
C PHE A 558 -0.18 -51.59 -16.13
N SER A 559 0.04 -51.95 -17.37
CA SER A 559 0.59 -53.27 -17.72
C SER A 559 1.45 -53.19 -18.98
N PHE A 560 2.43 -54.08 -19.04
CA PHE A 560 3.28 -54.35 -20.21
C PHE A 560 3.25 -55.84 -20.54
N THR A 561 3.22 -56.14 -21.80
CA THR A 561 3.36 -57.52 -22.29
C THR A 561 4.79 -57.70 -22.82
N LEU A 562 5.52 -58.62 -22.21
CA LEU A 562 6.94 -58.88 -22.49
C LEU A 562 7.18 -60.29 -23.03
N ASN A 563 8.22 -60.43 -23.84
CA ASN A 563 8.74 -61.71 -24.29
C ASN A 563 10.28 -61.66 -24.32
N ASN A 564 10.90 -62.39 -23.42
CA ASN A 564 12.35 -62.54 -23.35
C ASN A 564 12.75 -63.76 -24.18
N ALA A 565 13.17 -63.57 -25.42
CA ALA A 565 13.42 -64.63 -26.40
C ALA A 565 14.62 -65.51 -26.03
N THR A 566 15.59 -64.99 -25.29
CA THR A 566 16.85 -65.70 -24.95
C THR A 566 17.00 -65.86 -23.42
N PRO A 567 17.58 -66.97 -22.95
CA PRO A 567 17.96 -67.13 -21.56
C PRO A 567 18.96 -66.06 -21.12
N GLY A 568 18.77 -65.57 -19.88
CA GLY A 568 19.63 -64.52 -19.33
C GLY A 568 19.00 -63.76 -18.17
N PHE A 569 19.69 -62.71 -17.71
CA PHE A 569 19.21 -61.80 -16.66
C PHE A 569 18.74 -60.51 -17.33
N TYR A 570 17.49 -60.10 -17.07
CA TYR A 570 16.89 -58.89 -17.61
C TYR A 570 16.53 -57.97 -16.44
N THR A 571 17.22 -56.83 -16.35
CA THR A 571 16.96 -55.85 -15.31
C THR A 571 16.12 -54.71 -15.88
N TYR A 572 14.97 -54.49 -15.29
CA TYR A 572 13.96 -53.52 -15.71
C TYR A 572 13.84 -52.41 -14.71
N GLN A 573 13.43 -51.24 -15.18
CA GLN A 573 12.97 -50.12 -14.37
C GLN A 573 11.72 -49.52 -15.00
N VAL A 574 10.72 -49.23 -14.18
CA VAL A 574 9.54 -48.49 -14.59
C VAL A 574 9.71 -47.01 -14.17
N SER A 575 9.36 -46.10 -15.07
CA SER A 575 9.39 -44.67 -14.76
C SER A 575 8.17 -43.95 -15.27
N THR A 576 7.85 -42.80 -14.65
CA THR A 576 6.91 -41.83 -15.17
C THR A 576 7.67 -40.54 -15.47
N PRO A 577 7.46 -39.89 -16.63
CA PRO A 577 8.10 -38.62 -16.94
C PRO A 577 7.63 -37.51 -15.97
N GLU A 578 8.38 -36.44 -15.89
CA GLU A 578 7.96 -35.24 -15.18
C GLU A 578 6.77 -34.56 -15.87
N ASP A 579 5.94 -33.93 -15.05
CA ASP A 579 4.87 -33.05 -15.49
C ASP A 579 4.74 -31.82 -14.51
N ALA A 580 3.69 -31.03 -14.67
CA ALA A 580 3.49 -29.87 -13.83
C ALA A 580 3.38 -30.21 -12.31
N SER A 581 2.90 -31.42 -11.98
CA SER A 581 2.60 -31.83 -10.62
C SER A 581 3.64 -32.75 -9.98
N TYR A 582 4.49 -33.41 -10.76
CA TYR A 582 5.44 -34.41 -10.27
C TYR A 582 6.74 -34.38 -11.07
N ILE A 583 7.84 -34.67 -10.38
CA ILE A 583 9.13 -34.87 -11.06
C ILE A 583 9.21 -36.28 -11.69
N LEU A 584 10.21 -36.49 -12.54
CA LEU A 584 10.59 -37.82 -13.04
C LEU A 584 10.64 -38.81 -11.87
N SER A 585 9.86 -39.87 -11.94
CA SER A 585 9.76 -40.86 -10.88
C SER A 585 10.18 -42.21 -11.39
N ASN A 586 11.00 -42.91 -10.61
CA ASN A 586 11.56 -44.20 -10.97
C ASN A 586 11.19 -45.25 -9.93
N SER A 587 10.84 -46.46 -10.38
CA SER A 587 10.77 -47.63 -9.51
C SER A 587 12.17 -48.12 -9.13
N PRO A 588 12.32 -48.96 -8.10
CA PRO A 588 13.52 -49.80 -7.95
C PRO A 588 13.75 -50.65 -9.19
N PHE A 589 15.01 -51.00 -9.45
CA PHE A 589 15.37 -51.98 -10.44
C PHE A 589 14.90 -53.38 -10.02
N VAL A 590 14.36 -54.14 -10.96
CA VAL A 590 13.96 -55.54 -10.74
C VAL A 590 14.55 -56.41 -11.82
N THR A 591 15.21 -57.51 -11.42
CA THR A 591 15.80 -58.46 -12.33
C THR A 591 14.90 -59.70 -12.46
N VAL A 592 14.57 -60.05 -13.70
CA VAL A 592 13.85 -61.28 -14.08
C VAL A 592 14.85 -62.25 -14.71
N VAL A 593 14.89 -63.46 -14.21
CA VAL A 593 15.73 -64.55 -14.75
C VAL A 593 14.96 -65.28 -15.84
N THR A 594 15.46 -65.25 -17.06
CA THR A 594 14.89 -66.05 -18.16
C THR A 594 15.69 -67.32 -18.32
N ARG A 595 15.03 -68.47 -18.28
CA ARG A 595 15.62 -69.83 -18.33
C ARG A 595 15.18 -70.54 -19.58
#